data_a98dc775b2c0d3b4bcf2b0a35128b4fa
#
_entry.id   a98dc775b2c0d3b4bcf2b0a35128b4fa
#
_cell.length_a   1.000
_cell.length_b   1.000
_cell.length_c   1.000
_cell.angle_alpha   90.00
_cell.angle_beta   90.00
_cell.angle_gamma   90.00
#
_symmetry.space_group_name_H-M   'P 1'
#
loop_
_entity.id
_entity.type
_entity.pdbx_description
1 polymer ?
#
loop_
_entity_poly.entity_id
_entity_poly.type
_entity_poly.pdbx_seq_one_letter_code
_entity_poly.pdbx_strand_id
1 'polypeptide(L)'
;EEQLHLIGDLERIISKVAVGRVSPREVVQLKVALQAIEPIKQACLEADNASLNRIGEQLNLCISIRDRIAKEINNDPPLLINKGGVIKDGVNEELDELRRISYSGKDYLLQIQQRESEQTGIPSLKVAYNNVFGYYIEVRNIHKDKVPQEWIRKQTLVNAERYITQELKVYEEKILGAEDKILVLETQLYTDLVQALTEFIPQIQIN
;
A
#
# COMPACT_ATOMS: atom_id res chain seq x y z
N GLU A 1 22.36 -15.50 -19.80
CA GLU A 1 21.50 -14.54 -20.54
C GLU A 1 20.23 -14.19 -19.76
N GLU A 2 19.50 -15.17 -19.19
CA GLU A 2 18.26 -14.92 -18.44
C GLU A 2 18.44 -13.93 -17.28
N GLN A 3 19.52 -14.06 -16.49
CA GLN A 3 19.78 -13.17 -15.36
C GLN A 3 20.09 -11.72 -15.80
N LEU A 4 20.72 -11.52 -16.94
CA LEU A 4 21.00 -10.19 -17.48
C LEU A 4 19.72 -9.43 -17.84
N HIS A 5 18.69 -10.14 -18.30
CA HIS A 5 17.37 -9.53 -18.56
C HIS A 5 16.67 -9.03 -17.29
N LEU A 6 16.93 -9.64 -16.13
CA LEU A 6 16.34 -9.25 -14.86
C LEU A 6 16.95 -7.97 -14.28
N ILE A 7 18.18 -7.62 -14.66
CA ILE A 7 18.86 -6.40 -14.17
C ILE A 7 18.13 -5.15 -14.63
N GLY A 8 17.68 -5.13 -15.89
CA GLY A 8 16.98 -3.98 -16.45
C GLY A 8 17.85 -2.72 -16.48
N ASP A 9 17.19 -1.57 -16.39
CA ASP A 9 17.84 -0.25 -16.46
C ASP A 9 18.13 0.29 -15.04
N LEU A 10 19.22 -0.20 -14.45
CA LEU A 10 19.67 0.24 -13.12
C LEU A 10 20.01 1.72 -13.07
N GLU A 11 20.69 2.25 -14.11
CA GLU A 11 21.10 3.64 -14.16
C GLU A 11 19.91 4.59 -14.07
N ARG A 12 18.84 4.29 -14.77
CA ARG A 12 17.60 5.07 -14.70
C ARG A 12 16.97 5.01 -13.32
N ILE A 13 16.94 3.83 -12.67
CA ILE A 13 16.34 3.67 -11.35
C ILE A 13 17.14 4.43 -10.30
N ILE A 14 18.47 4.30 -10.26
CA ILE A 14 19.31 4.99 -9.28
C ILE A 14 19.33 6.50 -9.47
N SER A 15 19.21 6.99 -10.71
CA SER A 15 19.04 8.42 -11.00
C SER A 15 17.76 8.98 -10.35
N LYS A 16 16.68 8.20 -10.33
CA LYS A 16 15.44 8.57 -9.62
C LYS A 16 15.57 8.47 -8.10
N VAL A 17 16.32 7.49 -7.60
CA VAL A 17 16.65 7.38 -6.17
C VAL A 17 17.38 8.63 -5.70
N ALA A 18 18.40 9.07 -6.45
CA ALA A 18 19.21 10.24 -6.11
C ALA A 18 18.39 11.53 -5.94
N VAL A 19 17.27 11.66 -6.67
CA VAL A 19 16.37 12.83 -6.59
C VAL A 19 15.08 12.55 -5.80
N GLY A 20 14.97 11.40 -5.14
CA GLY A 20 13.80 11.02 -4.33
C GLY A 20 12.51 10.79 -5.13
N ARG A 21 12.61 10.47 -6.44
CA ARG A 21 11.46 10.28 -7.35
C ARG A 21 11.24 8.84 -7.79
N VAL A 22 11.91 7.89 -7.16
CA VAL A 22 11.74 6.47 -7.43
C VAL A 22 10.37 6.01 -6.92
N SER A 23 9.64 5.25 -7.73
CA SER A 23 8.34 4.67 -7.33
C SER A 23 8.53 3.36 -6.57
N PRO A 24 7.51 2.94 -5.76
CA PRO A 24 7.57 1.65 -5.05
C PRO A 24 7.83 0.45 -5.96
N ARG A 25 7.26 0.42 -7.17
CA ARG A 25 7.51 -0.63 -8.17
C ARG A 25 8.95 -0.63 -8.68
N GLU A 26 9.53 0.54 -8.89
CA GLU A 26 10.94 0.65 -9.30
C GLU A 26 11.89 0.21 -8.17
N VAL A 27 11.55 0.44 -6.92
CA VAL A 27 12.31 -0.10 -5.77
C VAL A 27 12.26 -1.63 -5.75
N VAL A 28 11.11 -2.24 -6.05
CA VAL A 28 11.00 -3.71 -6.21
C VAL A 28 11.81 -4.20 -7.41
N GLN A 29 11.80 -3.50 -8.54
CA GLN A 29 12.66 -3.82 -9.69
C GLN A 29 14.14 -3.76 -9.32
N LEU A 30 14.57 -2.74 -8.56
CA LEU A 30 15.93 -2.65 -8.05
C LEU A 30 16.30 -3.87 -7.20
N LYS A 31 15.43 -4.30 -6.30
CA LYS A 31 15.63 -5.53 -5.51
C LYS A 31 15.86 -6.75 -6.42
N VAL A 32 15.00 -6.93 -7.44
CA VAL A 32 15.10 -8.06 -8.39
C VAL A 32 16.42 -8.00 -9.15
N ALA A 33 16.81 -6.82 -9.61
CA ALA A 33 18.09 -6.61 -10.29
C ALA A 33 19.28 -6.96 -9.40
N LEU A 34 19.30 -6.51 -8.14
CA LEU A 34 20.35 -6.82 -7.18
C LEU A 34 20.41 -8.32 -6.86
N GLN A 35 19.27 -9.01 -6.83
CA GLN A 35 19.23 -10.48 -6.68
C GLN A 35 19.85 -11.21 -7.90
N ALA A 36 19.62 -10.69 -9.11
CA ALA A 36 20.15 -11.27 -10.34
C ALA A 36 21.69 -11.12 -10.47
N ILE A 37 22.30 -10.16 -9.78
CA ILE A 37 23.75 -9.95 -9.76
C ILE A 37 24.49 -11.11 -9.11
N GLU A 38 23.91 -11.75 -8.08
CA GLU A 38 24.56 -12.83 -7.35
C GLU A 38 24.97 -14.03 -8.25
N PRO A 39 24.06 -14.66 -9.03
CA PRO A 39 24.44 -15.71 -9.95
C PRO A 39 25.36 -15.24 -11.10
N ILE A 40 25.26 -13.97 -11.51
CA ILE A 40 26.18 -13.41 -12.50
C ILE A 40 27.58 -13.29 -11.93
N LYS A 41 27.72 -12.76 -10.73
CA LYS A 41 29.00 -12.68 -10.01
C LYS A 41 29.64 -14.05 -9.88
N GLN A 42 28.87 -15.04 -9.46
CA GLN A 42 29.35 -16.41 -9.31
C GLN A 42 29.84 -16.97 -10.66
N ALA A 43 29.07 -16.85 -11.73
CA ALA A 43 29.45 -17.30 -13.05
C ALA A 43 30.72 -16.60 -13.58
N CYS A 44 30.89 -15.31 -13.29
CA CYS A 44 32.09 -14.56 -13.65
C CYS A 44 33.33 -15.06 -12.89
N LEU A 45 33.20 -15.36 -11.59
CA LEU A 45 34.30 -15.84 -10.74
C LEU A 45 34.73 -17.29 -11.06
N GLU A 46 33.80 -18.11 -11.55
CA GLU A 46 34.06 -19.52 -11.94
C GLU A 46 34.56 -19.63 -13.39
N ALA A 47 34.52 -18.56 -14.17
CA ALA A 47 34.99 -18.59 -15.54
C ALA A 47 36.52 -18.74 -15.62
N ASP A 48 37.00 -19.55 -16.57
CA ASP A 48 38.42 -19.62 -16.91
C ASP A 48 38.84 -18.43 -17.81
N ASN A 49 38.62 -17.22 -17.28
CA ASN A 49 38.89 -15.97 -17.99
C ASN A 49 39.20 -14.82 -17.01
N ALA A 50 40.42 -14.32 -17.02
CA ALA A 50 40.88 -13.30 -16.10
C ALA A 50 40.06 -11.98 -16.16
N SER A 51 39.52 -11.61 -17.32
CA SER A 51 38.69 -10.42 -17.46
C SER A 51 37.33 -10.61 -16.81
N LEU A 52 36.71 -11.78 -16.94
CA LEU A 52 35.45 -12.09 -16.28
C LEU A 52 35.63 -12.21 -14.78
N ASN A 53 36.71 -12.84 -14.30
CA ASN A 53 37.00 -12.91 -12.87
C ASN A 53 37.11 -11.50 -12.26
N ARG A 54 37.82 -10.58 -12.94
CA ARG A 54 37.95 -9.19 -12.50
C ARG A 54 36.59 -8.47 -12.42
N ILE A 55 35.70 -8.68 -13.40
CA ILE A 55 34.34 -8.14 -13.37
C ILE A 55 33.59 -8.73 -12.16
N GLY A 56 33.64 -10.06 -11.96
CA GLY A 56 33.02 -10.72 -10.83
C GLY A 56 33.48 -10.17 -9.48
N GLU A 57 34.79 -9.87 -9.33
CA GLU A 57 35.32 -9.25 -8.10
C GLU A 57 34.71 -7.86 -7.83
N GLN A 58 34.46 -7.07 -8.87
CA GLN A 58 33.94 -5.70 -8.76
C GLN A 58 32.43 -5.66 -8.48
N LEU A 59 31.66 -6.66 -8.91
CA LEU A 59 30.21 -6.70 -8.69
C LEU A 59 29.87 -6.69 -7.19
N ASN A 60 29.00 -5.77 -6.77
CA ASN A 60 28.56 -5.61 -5.40
C ASN A 60 27.11 -6.07 -5.23
N LEU A 61 26.88 -7.05 -4.36
CA LEU A 61 25.55 -7.62 -4.13
C LEU A 61 24.59 -6.69 -3.37
N CYS A 62 25.11 -5.65 -2.73
CA CYS A 62 24.34 -4.71 -1.92
C CYS A 62 23.35 -5.41 -0.97
N ILE A 63 23.79 -6.49 -0.30
CA ILE A 63 22.94 -7.45 0.43
C ILE A 63 22.05 -6.74 1.46
N SER A 64 22.60 -5.85 2.26
CA SER A 64 21.88 -5.19 3.35
C SER A 64 20.69 -4.39 2.86
N ILE A 65 20.86 -3.58 1.80
CA ILE A 65 19.77 -2.79 1.25
C ILE A 65 18.79 -3.63 0.43
N ARG A 66 19.29 -4.64 -0.30
CA ARG A 66 18.46 -5.62 -1.01
C ARG A 66 17.50 -6.33 -0.05
N ASP A 67 18.03 -6.82 1.06
CA ASP A 67 17.25 -7.55 2.06
C ASP A 67 16.32 -6.63 2.84
N ARG A 68 16.71 -5.37 3.07
CA ARG A 68 15.85 -4.36 3.64
C ARG A 68 14.64 -4.07 2.74
N ILE A 69 14.84 -3.89 1.44
CA ILE A 69 13.73 -3.74 0.48
C ILE A 69 12.81 -4.97 0.52
N ALA A 70 13.40 -6.17 0.51
CA ALA A 70 12.65 -7.43 0.55
C ALA A 70 11.79 -7.56 1.83
N LYS A 71 12.28 -7.07 2.96
CA LYS A 71 11.58 -7.08 4.24
C LYS A 71 10.47 -6.04 4.32
N GLU A 72 10.73 -4.81 3.85
CA GLU A 72 9.87 -3.66 4.12
C GLU A 72 8.82 -3.42 3.04
N ILE A 73 9.10 -3.69 1.75
CA ILE A 73 8.22 -3.36 0.64
C ILE A 73 7.41 -4.57 0.18
N ASN A 74 6.12 -4.37 -0.07
CA ASN A 74 5.26 -5.38 -0.67
C ASN A 74 5.79 -5.84 -2.03
N ASN A 75 5.56 -7.09 -2.40
CA ASN A 75 6.09 -7.64 -3.66
C ASN A 75 5.43 -7.05 -4.91
N ASP A 76 4.16 -6.67 -4.81
CA ASP A 76 3.41 -5.96 -5.86
C ASP A 76 2.81 -4.67 -5.29
N PRO A 77 3.64 -3.64 -5.02
CA PRO A 77 3.16 -2.39 -4.46
C PRO A 77 2.44 -1.56 -5.52
N PRO A 78 1.57 -0.62 -5.12
CA PRO A 78 1.00 0.35 -6.04
C PRO A 78 2.10 1.21 -6.68
N LEU A 79 1.78 1.81 -7.84
CA LEU A 79 2.71 2.72 -8.52
C LEU A 79 2.99 3.98 -7.68
N LEU A 80 1.95 4.48 -7.00
CA LEU A 80 1.99 5.72 -6.22
C LEU A 80 1.84 5.40 -4.73
N ILE A 81 2.70 6.01 -3.92
CA ILE A 81 2.69 5.85 -2.46
C ILE A 81 1.36 6.25 -1.80
N ASN A 82 0.68 7.25 -2.35
CA ASN A 82 -0.60 7.75 -1.84
C ASN A 82 -1.79 6.78 -2.02
N LYS A 83 -1.57 5.62 -2.62
CA LYS A 83 -2.58 4.55 -2.69
C LYS A 83 -2.57 3.64 -1.46
N GLY A 84 -1.54 3.76 -0.62
CA GLY A 84 -1.33 2.86 0.51
C GLY A 84 -0.93 1.45 0.10
N GLY A 85 -0.61 0.59 1.07
CA GLY A 85 -0.25 -0.80 0.80
C GLY A 85 1.15 -0.99 0.23
N VAL A 86 2.06 -0.03 0.44
CA VAL A 86 3.46 -0.12 0.01
C VAL A 86 4.31 -0.89 1.01
N ILE A 87 4.11 -0.66 2.29
CA ILE A 87 4.88 -1.28 3.38
C ILE A 87 4.24 -2.61 3.80
N LYS A 88 5.06 -3.64 4.02
CA LYS A 88 4.58 -4.94 4.52
C LYS A 88 4.07 -4.85 5.95
N ASP A 89 3.19 -5.80 6.30
CA ASP A 89 2.81 -6.03 7.69
C ASP A 89 4.02 -6.53 8.51
N GLY A 90 4.06 -6.18 9.79
CA GLY A 90 5.15 -6.55 10.70
C GLY A 90 6.41 -5.68 10.58
N VAL A 91 6.42 -4.65 9.74
CA VAL A 91 7.53 -3.70 9.60
C VAL A 91 7.50 -2.64 10.70
N ASN A 92 6.30 -2.17 11.06
CA ASN A 92 6.09 -1.14 12.07
C ASN A 92 4.83 -1.43 12.88
N GLU A 93 4.97 -1.51 14.20
CA GLU A 93 3.87 -1.87 15.12
C GLU A 93 2.74 -0.84 15.11
N GLU A 94 3.05 0.45 15.01
CA GLU A 94 2.04 1.51 14.95
C GLU A 94 1.22 1.41 13.65
N LEU A 95 1.87 1.13 12.52
CA LEU A 95 1.20 0.92 11.24
C LEU A 95 0.26 -0.28 11.28
N ASP A 96 0.71 -1.38 11.87
CA ASP A 96 -0.10 -2.59 12.02
C ASP A 96 -1.32 -2.36 12.93
N GLU A 97 -1.15 -1.59 14.01
CA GLU A 97 -2.27 -1.22 14.90
C GLU A 97 -3.28 -0.33 14.18
N LEU A 98 -2.84 0.69 13.44
CA LEU A 98 -3.71 1.56 12.66
C LEU A 98 -4.51 0.78 11.60
N ARG A 99 -3.87 -0.19 10.95
CA ARG A 99 -4.54 -1.11 10.00
C ARG A 99 -5.61 -1.94 10.69
N ARG A 100 -5.33 -2.49 11.88
CA ARG A 100 -6.32 -3.23 12.67
C ARG A 100 -7.53 -2.36 13.03
N ILE A 101 -7.31 -1.11 13.44
CA ILE A 101 -8.39 -0.15 13.75
C ILE A 101 -9.24 0.12 12.49
N SER A 102 -8.62 0.35 11.34
CA SER A 102 -9.33 0.57 10.08
C SER A 102 -10.16 -0.64 9.67
N TYR A 103 -9.60 -1.85 9.73
CA TYR A 103 -10.32 -3.09 9.39
C TYR A 103 -11.47 -3.38 10.35
N SER A 104 -11.23 -3.31 11.66
CA SER A 104 -12.29 -3.56 12.65
C SER A 104 -13.43 -2.54 12.55
N GLY A 105 -13.15 -1.30 12.21
CA GLY A 105 -14.16 -0.30 11.93
C GLY A 105 -15.02 -0.64 10.72
N LYS A 106 -14.42 -1.12 9.63
CA LYS A 106 -15.15 -1.55 8.42
C LYS A 106 -16.01 -2.78 8.68
N ASP A 107 -15.51 -3.75 9.43
CA ASP A 107 -16.31 -4.92 9.85
C ASP A 107 -17.51 -4.51 10.69
N TYR A 108 -17.34 -3.51 11.55
CA TYR A 108 -18.44 -2.98 12.35
C TYR A 108 -19.51 -2.28 11.48
N LEU A 109 -19.13 -1.59 10.41
CA LEU A 109 -20.10 -1.02 9.46
C LEU A 109 -20.95 -2.10 8.79
N LEU A 110 -20.39 -3.25 8.49
CA LEU A 110 -21.15 -4.40 7.98
C LEU A 110 -22.13 -4.96 9.03
N GLN A 111 -21.72 -5.00 10.30
CA GLN A 111 -22.61 -5.38 11.39
C GLN A 111 -23.75 -4.38 11.57
N ILE A 112 -23.50 -3.08 11.48
CA ILE A 112 -24.54 -2.04 11.48
C ILE A 112 -25.52 -2.31 10.32
N GLN A 113 -25.02 -2.55 9.09
CA GLN A 113 -25.88 -2.82 7.94
C GLN A 113 -26.81 -4.02 8.19
N GLN A 114 -26.26 -5.11 8.67
CA GLN A 114 -27.05 -6.31 8.96
C GLN A 114 -28.08 -6.05 10.06
N ARG A 115 -27.67 -5.49 11.20
CA ARG A 115 -28.55 -5.17 12.32
C ARG A 115 -29.70 -4.26 11.92
N GLU A 116 -29.39 -3.17 11.22
CA GLU A 116 -30.40 -2.21 10.78
C GLU A 116 -31.35 -2.82 9.74
N SER A 117 -30.85 -3.66 8.83
CA SER A 117 -31.68 -4.42 7.88
C SER A 117 -32.68 -5.34 8.61
N GLU A 118 -32.24 -6.03 9.64
CA GLU A 118 -33.08 -6.91 10.46
C GLU A 118 -34.12 -6.13 11.27
N GLN A 119 -33.70 -5.06 11.96
CA GLN A 119 -34.57 -4.26 12.82
C GLN A 119 -35.64 -3.49 12.04
N THR A 120 -35.29 -2.94 10.88
CA THR A 120 -36.23 -2.17 10.05
C THR A 120 -37.03 -3.04 9.10
N GLY A 121 -36.63 -4.28 8.88
CA GLY A 121 -37.21 -5.16 7.87
C GLY A 121 -36.99 -4.63 6.43
N ILE A 122 -35.85 -3.95 6.18
CA ILE A 122 -35.43 -3.43 4.87
C ILE A 122 -34.30 -4.28 4.31
N PRO A 123 -34.55 -5.33 3.53
CA PRO A 123 -33.52 -6.29 3.08
C PRO A 123 -32.55 -5.69 2.06
N SER A 124 -32.92 -4.59 1.40
CA SER A 124 -32.09 -3.90 0.40
C SER A 124 -31.27 -2.75 0.96
N LEU A 125 -31.28 -2.56 2.29
CA LEU A 125 -30.48 -1.54 2.96
C LEU A 125 -28.99 -1.76 2.73
N LYS A 126 -28.26 -0.68 2.43
CA LYS A 126 -26.79 -0.71 2.24
C LYS A 126 -26.12 0.39 3.00
N VAL A 127 -25.01 0.08 3.67
CA VAL A 127 -24.05 1.06 4.15
C VAL A 127 -23.01 1.30 3.05
N ALA A 128 -22.79 2.55 2.66
CA ALA A 128 -21.83 2.94 1.64
C ALA A 128 -21.15 4.27 1.99
N TYR A 129 -20.13 4.65 1.23
CA TYR A 129 -19.35 5.86 1.43
C TYR A 129 -19.51 6.83 0.28
N ASN A 130 -19.54 8.12 0.61
CA ASN A 130 -19.55 9.22 -0.36
C ASN A 130 -18.60 10.33 0.11
N ASN A 131 -17.80 10.87 -0.80
CA ASN A 131 -16.80 11.90 -0.48
C ASN A 131 -17.38 13.22 0.05
N VAL A 132 -18.69 13.48 -0.15
CA VAL A 132 -19.34 14.73 0.27
C VAL A 132 -19.79 14.69 1.72
N PHE A 133 -20.37 13.58 2.18
CA PHE A 133 -20.94 13.46 3.52
C PHE A 133 -20.59 12.19 4.27
N GLY A 134 -19.63 11.40 3.74
CA GLY A 134 -19.06 10.23 4.40
C GLY A 134 -19.88 8.95 4.30
N TYR A 135 -19.89 8.13 5.33
CA TYR A 135 -20.68 6.91 5.38
C TYR A 135 -22.17 7.21 5.55
N TYR A 136 -23.00 6.47 4.82
CA TYR A 136 -24.47 6.62 4.82
C TYR A 136 -25.17 5.27 4.69
N ILE A 137 -26.42 5.24 5.09
CA ILE A 137 -27.35 4.16 4.85
C ILE A 137 -28.22 4.53 3.64
N GLU A 138 -28.23 3.70 2.62
CA GLU A 138 -29.08 3.88 1.43
C GLU A 138 -30.30 2.98 1.52
N VAL A 139 -31.49 3.59 1.41
CA VAL A 139 -32.78 2.92 1.46
C VAL A 139 -33.54 3.23 0.17
N ARG A 140 -34.03 2.19 -0.52
CA ARG A 140 -34.89 2.37 -1.70
C ARG A 140 -36.22 3.03 -1.33
N ASN A 141 -36.78 3.86 -2.20
CA ASN A 141 -38.00 4.61 -1.96
C ASN A 141 -39.21 3.74 -1.58
N ILE A 142 -39.23 2.48 -2.05
CA ILE A 142 -40.30 1.52 -1.70
C ILE A 142 -40.34 1.15 -0.21
N HIS A 143 -39.26 1.43 0.53
CA HIS A 143 -39.12 1.13 1.96
C HIS A 143 -38.99 2.38 2.83
N LYS A 144 -39.15 3.57 2.28
CA LYS A 144 -38.96 4.84 3.04
C LYS A 144 -39.83 4.95 4.29
N ASP A 145 -41.01 4.36 4.27
CA ASP A 145 -41.94 4.39 5.41
C ASP A 145 -41.50 3.52 6.60
N LYS A 146 -40.47 2.66 6.39
CA LYS A 146 -39.87 1.81 7.43
C LYS A 146 -38.65 2.46 8.09
N VAL A 147 -38.20 3.60 7.60
CA VAL A 147 -37.01 4.29 8.09
C VAL A 147 -37.27 4.85 9.49
N PRO A 148 -36.39 4.57 10.48
CA PRO A 148 -36.49 5.14 11.82
C PRO A 148 -36.45 6.66 11.82
N GLN A 149 -37.22 7.30 12.71
CA GLN A 149 -37.32 8.76 12.77
C GLN A 149 -36.03 9.45 13.21
N GLU A 150 -35.18 8.76 13.95
CA GLU A 150 -33.88 9.23 14.41
C GLU A 150 -32.81 9.28 13.30
N TRP A 151 -33.04 8.65 12.15
CA TRP A 151 -32.12 8.73 11.03
C TRP A 151 -32.23 10.08 10.33
N ILE A 152 -31.09 10.73 10.13
CA ILE A 152 -31.03 12.04 9.50
C ILE A 152 -30.85 11.87 7.98
N ARG A 153 -31.89 12.27 7.22
CA ARG A 153 -31.81 12.27 5.76
C ARG A 153 -30.84 13.32 5.25
N LYS A 154 -29.88 12.89 4.41
CA LYS A 154 -28.86 13.75 3.80
C LYS A 154 -29.06 13.97 2.31
N GLN A 155 -29.60 12.99 1.61
CA GLN A 155 -29.82 13.09 0.17
C GLN A 155 -31.04 12.30 -0.27
N THR A 156 -31.79 12.89 -1.19
CA THR A 156 -32.89 12.23 -1.90
C THR A 156 -32.45 12.00 -3.34
N LEU A 157 -32.53 10.74 -3.80
CA LEU A 157 -32.25 10.30 -5.16
C LEU A 157 -33.58 9.89 -5.85
N VAL A 158 -33.52 9.66 -7.15
CA VAL A 158 -34.71 9.21 -7.93
C VAL A 158 -35.34 7.94 -7.35
N ASN A 159 -34.51 6.97 -6.94
CA ASN A 159 -34.98 5.63 -6.53
C ASN A 159 -34.63 5.27 -5.08
N ALA A 160 -33.97 6.18 -4.34
CA ALA A 160 -33.48 5.92 -2.98
C ALA A 160 -33.33 7.20 -2.18
N GLU A 161 -33.25 7.07 -0.87
CA GLU A 161 -32.85 8.12 0.05
C GLU A 161 -31.62 7.67 0.86
N ARG A 162 -30.78 8.64 1.25
CA ARG A 162 -29.56 8.40 2.01
C ARG A 162 -29.64 9.06 3.36
N TYR A 163 -29.29 8.29 4.37
CA TYR A 163 -29.40 8.68 5.78
C TYR A 163 -28.07 8.54 6.50
N ILE A 164 -27.89 9.31 7.54
CA ILE A 164 -26.80 9.16 8.50
C ILE A 164 -27.34 8.91 9.90
N THR A 165 -26.55 8.22 10.72
CA THR A 165 -26.79 8.03 12.15
C THR A 165 -25.61 8.54 12.95
N GLN A 166 -25.81 8.85 14.23
CA GLN A 166 -24.72 9.26 15.11
C GLN A 166 -23.66 8.15 15.23
N GLU A 167 -24.09 6.90 15.27
CA GLU A 167 -23.19 5.74 15.33
C GLU A 167 -22.30 5.65 14.08
N LEU A 168 -22.87 5.81 12.89
CA LEU A 168 -22.08 5.87 11.64
C LEU A 168 -21.02 6.96 11.68
N LYS A 169 -21.35 8.13 12.21
CA LYS A 169 -20.41 9.25 12.32
C LYS A 169 -19.25 8.96 13.25
N VAL A 170 -19.49 8.34 14.39
CA VAL A 170 -18.43 7.93 15.33
C VAL A 170 -17.45 6.95 14.70
N TYR A 171 -17.97 5.95 13.97
CA TYR A 171 -17.10 4.97 13.30
C TYR A 171 -16.39 5.55 12.07
N GLU A 172 -17.03 6.46 11.32
CA GLU A 172 -16.41 7.22 10.24
C GLU A 172 -15.16 7.95 10.73
N GLU A 173 -15.24 8.69 11.80
CA GLU A 173 -14.10 9.42 12.39
C GLU A 173 -12.94 8.48 12.75
N LYS A 174 -13.25 7.32 13.34
CA LYS A 174 -12.23 6.32 13.66
C LYS A 174 -11.55 5.74 12.43
N ILE A 175 -12.33 5.35 11.41
CA ILE A 175 -11.80 4.74 10.19
C ILE A 175 -10.96 5.75 9.40
N LEU A 176 -11.51 6.93 9.10
CA LEU A 176 -10.82 7.95 8.30
C LEU A 176 -9.58 8.47 9.04
N GLY A 177 -9.66 8.68 10.35
CA GLY A 177 -8.50 9.08 11.14
C GLY A 177 -7.38 8.03 11.17
N ALA A 178 -7.72 6.74 11.14
CA ALA A 178 -6.73 5.67 11.01
C ALA A 178 -6.15 5.62 9.59
N GLU A 179 -6.96 5.73 8.55
CA GLU A 179 -6.52 5.71 7.14
C GLU A 179 -5.57 6.87 6.81
N ASP A 180 -5.86 8.07 7.29
CA ASP A 180 -4.97 9.23 7.12
C ASP A 180 -3.61 9.01 7.77
N LYS A 181 -3.60 8.50 9.01
CA LYS A 181 -2.36 8.18 9.73
C LYS A 181 -1.57 7.06 9.07
N ILE A 182 -2.25 6.01 8.56
CA ILE A 182 -1.62 4.93 7.78
C ILE A 182 -0.85 5.53 6.60
N LEU A 183 -1.50 6.40 5.83
CA LEU A 183 -0.88 6.99 4.65
C LEU A 183 0.34 7.85 4.99
N VAL A 184 0.26 8.66 6.05
CA VAL A 184 1.38 9.48 6.53
C VAL A 184 2.54 8.58 6.95
N LEU A 185 2.29 7.55 7.75
CA LEU A 185 3.32 6.66 8.28
C LEU A 185 3.95 5.79 7.18
N GLU A 186 3.16 5.24 6.25
CA GLU A 186 3.70 4.52 5.08
C GLU A 186 4.59 5.42 4.22
N THR A 187 4.18 6.67 4.01
CA THR A 187 4.97 7.64 3.25
C THR A 187 6.30 7.93 3.94
N GLN A 188 6.30 8.08 5.27
CA GLN A 188 7.52 8.30 6.04
C GLN A 188 8.47 7.10 5.93
N LEU A 189 7.98 5.89 6.20
CA LEU A 189 8.77 4.66 6.13
C LEU A 189 9.37 4.43 4.73
N TYR A 190 8.59 4.71 3.69
CA TYR A 190 9.08 4.62 2.31
C TYR A 190 10.16 5.67 2.01
N THR A 191 9.98 6.90 2.47
CA THR A 191 10.96 7.98 2.31
C THR A 191 12.27 7.65 3.00
N ASP A 192 12.21 7.10 4.22
CA ASP A 192 13.39 6.67 4.98
C ASP A 192 14.14 5.54 4.26
N LEU A 193 13.43 4.60 3.64
CA LEU A 193 14.04 3.56 2.81
C LEU A 193 14.73 4.16 1.56
N VAL A 194 14.05 5.07 0.85
CA VAL A 194 14.62 5.74 -0.33
C VAL A 194 15.86 6.55 0.04
N GLN A 195 15.85 7.22 1.18
CA GLN A 195 17.03 7.94 1.68
C GLN A 195 18.18 6.97 1.98
N ALA A 196 17.93 5.84 2.62
CA ALA A 196 18.95 4.82 2.85
C ALA A 196 19.52 4.25 1.54
N LEU A 197 18.68 4.11 0.50
CA LEU A 197 19.13 3.70 -0.83
C LEU A 197 20.17 4.64 -1.44
N THR A 198 20.12 5.94 -1.13
CA THR A 198 21.08 6.91 -1.68
C THR A 198 22.53 6.60 -1.28
N GLU A 199 22.74 5.99 -0.11
CA GLU A 199 24.07 5.60 0.39
C GLU A 199 24.69 4.46 -0.43
N PHE A 200 23.86 3.68 -1.14
CA PHE A 200 24.28 2.54 -1.97
C PHE A 200 24.44 2.88 -3.44
N ILE A 201 24.10 4.11 -3.88
CA ILE A 201 24.22 4.53 -5.27
C ILE A 201 25.62 4.25 -5.85
N PRO A 202 26.74 4.60 -5.18
CA PRO A 202 28.07 4.36 -5.74
C PRO A 202 28.35 2.86 -5.97
N GLN A 203 27.88 1.99 -5.06
CA GLN A 203 28.08 0.55 -5.18
C GLN A 203 27.19 -0.07 -6.27
N ILE A 204 25.97 0.45 -6.44
CA ILE A 204 25.05 -0.02 -7.49
C ILE A 204 25.52 0.45 -8.87
N GLN A 205 26.17 1.61 -8.97
CA GLN A 205 26.73 2.13 -10.23
C GLN A 205 27.89 1.30 -10.77
N ILE A 206 28.56 0.53 -9.95
CA ILE A 206 29.67 -0.36 -10.36
C ILE A 206 29.14 -1.62 -11.04
N ASN A 207 27.91 -2.01 -10.70
CA ASN A 207 27.25 -3.20 -11.26
C ASN A 207 26.79 -2.98 -12.70
#